data_5e79a5dc077d54125d8b54ec496cff24
#
_entry.id   5e79a5dc077d54125d8b54ec496cff24
#
_cell.length_a   1.000
_cell.length_b   1.000
_cell.length_c   1.000
_cell.angle_alpha   90.00
_cell.angle_beta   90.00
_cell.angle_gamma   90.00
#
_symmetry.space_group_name_H-M   'P 1'
#
loop_
_entity.id
_entity.type
_entity.pdbx_description
1 polymer ?
#
loop_
_entity_poly.entity_id
_entity_poly.type
_entity_poly.pdbx_seq_one_letter_code
_entity_poly.pdbx_strand_id
1 'polypeptide(L)'
;MSKTANKAAEWWSDPETEGPETHWVRVPGVVENMNRRATGDPAIDWISHSASLLARFAKPIKALSVGCGFGVVERDLRRRNFCQLIHGVDVAESAIDSARKTAHTEGLDGITYEVADLNAARFPAETYDVVYAHASLHHIFQLEHVLDQIKRTLKPGGLFVVYEYIGPAQMQLPRRDLELADIFLKAIPERYRKLQRREGIKKEAFRTSLDAMNSSDPSEAIRATEIVPLIASRFEIRHFRYIGGTLLLLVFNEIAGNFNENDHEILPLVDALITLDNFLIDNAVLPSYHAYMICQKTDNPMPMQTQNLLPSTVPVFRPHASSDALHRSKPLGLIAAEPNPFRADSQGQGRTSVSWMTYATNTVEIHLDAPDGLLFARSGPGIFSKETGEWIRDGTTFYLQNVSRGLALTAENTIAIVTVRQQR
;
A
#
# COMPACT_ATOMS: atom_id res chain seq x y z
N MET A 1 0.08 29.31 -13.56
CA MET A 1 0.19 27.84 -13.46
C MET A 1 0.78 27.26 -14.75
N SER A 2 1.58 26.21 -14.67
CA SER A 2 2.03 25.49 -15.87
C SER A 2 0.85 24.74 -16.52
N LYS A 3 0.97 24.38 -17.82
CA LYS A 3 -0.08 23.55 -18.47
C LYS A 3 -0.34 22.23 -17.73
N THR A 4 0.67 21.68 -17.09
CA THR A 4 0.62 20.44 -16.32
C THR A 4 -0.09 20.63 -14.99
N ALA A 5 0.19 21.73 -14.28
CA ALA A 5 -0.51 22.08 -13.05
C ALA A 5 -2.01 22.32 -13.29
N ASN A 6 -2.37 22.91 -14.45
CA ASN A 6 -3.78 23.08 -14.82
C ASN A 6 -4.51 21.76 -15.06
N LYS A 7 -3.85 20.79 -15.76
CA LYS A 7 -4.45 19.47 -15.97
C LYS A 7 -4.59 18.68 -14.65
N ALA A 8 -3.58 18.73 -13.79
CA ALA A 8 -3.66 18.12 -12.46
C ALA A 8 -4.80 18.75 -11.64
N ALA A 9 -4.91 20.09 -11.65
CA ALA A 9 -5.99 20.80 -10.97
C ALA A 9 -7.38 20.40 -11.51
N GLU A 10 -7.53 20.24 -12.83
CA GLU A 10 -8.79 19.77 -13.46
C GLU A 10 -9.12 18.34 -13.01
N TRP A 11 -8.15 17.44 -13.02
CA TRP A 11 -8.32 16.04 -12.62
C TRP A 11 -8.75 15.91 -11.15
N TRP A 12 -8.05 16.60 -10.25
CA TRP A 12 -8.32 16.57 -8.81
C TRP A 12 -9.49 17.46 -8.40
N SER A 13 -10.11 18.18 -9.35
CA SER A 13 -11.33 18.94 -9.13
C SER A 13 -12.60 18.10 -9.12
N ASP A 14 -12.55 16.87 -9.61
CA ASP A 14 -13.68 15.95 -9.61
C ASP A 14 -13.68 15.08 -8.33
N PRO A 15 -14.68 15.23 -7.44
CA PRO A 15 -14.79 14.41 -6.23
C PRO A 15 -14.87 12.89 -6.51
N GLU A 16 -15.32 12.49 -7.71
CA GLU A 16 -15.40 11.10 -8.09
C GLU A 16 -14.02 10.53 -8.49
N THR A 17 -13.03 11.38 -8.76
CA THR A 17 -11.66 10.93 -9.09
C THR A 17 -11.04 10.17 -7.92
N GLU A 18 -11.26 10.59 -6.71
CA GLU A 18 -10.85 9.87 -5.49
C GLU A 18 -11.74 8.68 -5.13
N GLY A 19 -12.74 8.32 -5.91
CA GLY A 19 -13.72 7.27 -5.66
C GLY A 19 -13.36 6.36 -4.47
N PRO A 20 -13.74 6.72 -3.23
CA PRO A 20 -13.18 6.09 -2.03
C PRO A 20 -13.44 4.59 -1.98
N GLU A 21 -14.45 4.11 -2.69
CA GLU A 21 -14.87 2.72 -2.69
C GLU A 21 -13.93 1.81 -3.50
N THR A 22 -13.17 2.36 -4.45
CA THR A 22 -12.28 1.56 -5.31
C THR A 22 -10.85 1.49 -4.81
N HIS A 23 -10.50 2.35 -3.83
CA HIS A 23 -9.13 2.47 -3.34
C HIS A 23 -8.74 1.28 -2.45
N TRP A 24 -7.61 0.67 -2.71
CA TRP A 24 -7.11 -0.55 -2.06
C TRP A 24 -7.04 -0.47 -0.53
N VAL A 25 -6.85 0.70 0.07
CA VAL A 25 -6.83 0.88 1.53
C VAL A 25 -8.20 0.60 2.19
N ARG A 26 -9.29 0.53 1.41
CA ARG A 26 -10.63 0.21 1.91
C ARG A 26 -10.84 -1.25 2.23
N VAL A 27 -9.96 -2.11 1.76
CA VAL A 27 -10.03 -3.55 2.07
C VAL A 27 -9.80 -3.75 3.57
N PRO A 28 -10.67 -4.51 4.26
CA PRO A 28 -10.56 -4.75 5.71
C PRO A 28 -9.17 -5.22 6.13
N GLY A 29 -8.67 -4.70 7.24
CA GLY A 29 -7.34 -5.04 7.78
C GLY A 29 -6.16 -4.28 7.14
N VAL A 30 -6.36 -3.63 5.98
CA VAL A 30 -5.26 -2.93 5.29
C VAL A 30 -4.82 -1.69 6.07
N VAL A 31 -5.75 -0.85 6.53
CA VAL A 31 -5.43 0.36 7.30
C VAL A 31 -4.76 -0.01 8.62
N GLU A 32 -5.28 -0.99 9.34
CA GLU A 32 -4.69 -1.50 10.58
C GLU A 32 -3.28 -2.03 10.35
N ASN A 33 -3.06 -2.71 9.24
CA ASN A 33 -1.73 -3.17 8.85
C ASN A 33 -0.78 -2.00 8.56
N MET A 34 -1.22 -0.99 7.80
CA MET A 34 -0.44 0.21 7.52
C MET A 34 -0.11 0.96 8.81
N ASN A 35 -1.07 1.11 9.74
CA ASN A 35 -0.86 1.70 11.06
C ASN A 35 0.19 0.93 11.86
N ARG A 36 0.06 -0.40 11.94
CA ARG A 36 1.06 -1.26 12.62
C ARG A 36 2.45 -1.07 12.02
N ARG A 37 2.57 -0.98 10.71
CA ARG A 37 3.86 -0.74 10.05
C ARG A 37 4.39 0.66 10.31
N ALA A 38 3.53 1.67 10.30
CA ALA A 38 3.90 3.06 10.52
C ALA A 38 4.31 3.36 11.98
N THR A 39 3.54 2.84 12.94
CA THR A 39 3.61 3.26 14.34
C THR A 39 4.02 2.15 15.31
N GLY A 40 3.90 0.90 14.89
CA GLY A 40 4.07 -0.29 15.73
C GLY A 40 2.77 -0.82 16.34
N ASP A 41 1.67 -0.06 16.26
CA ASP A 41 0.36 -0.41 16.81
C ASP A 41 -0.75 -0.25 15.76
N PRO A 42 -1.57 -1.26 15.47
CA PRO A 42 -2.64 -1.17 14.49
C PRO A 42 -3.74 -0.16 14.87
N ALA A 43 -3.91 0.14 16.16
CA ALA A 43 -4.90 1.08 16.67
C ALA A 43 -4.44 2.53 16.64
N ILE A 44 -3.14 2.80 16.43
CA ILE A 44 -2.55 4.14 16.39
C ILE A 44 -2.29 4.54 14.94
N ASP A 45 -3.09 5.48 14.43
CA ASP A 45 -2.88 6.05 13.11
C ASP A 45 -1.64 6.99 13.08
N TRP A 46 -1.12 7.24 11.88
CA TRP A 46 0.06 8.07 11.66
C TRP A 46 -0.12 9.52 12.13
N ILE A 47 -1.36 10.07 12.11
CA ILE A 47 -1.69 11.42 12.59
C ILE A 47 -1.53 11.45 14.11
N SER A 48 -2.14 10.50 14.84
CA SER A 48 -2.01 10.36 16.30
C SER A 48 -0.55 10.18 16.73
N HIS A 49 0.19 9.32 16.00
CA HIS A 49 1.60 9.09 16.26
C HIS A 49 2.43 10.39 16.09
N SER A 50 2.24 11.09 14.96
CA SER A 50 2.95 12.37 14.73
C SER A 50 2.58 13.42 15.76
N ALA A 51 1.30 13.51 16.13
CA ALA A 51 0.77 14.45 17.09
C ALA A 51 1.36 14.24 18.52
N SER A 52 1.70 13.00 18.90
CA SER A 52 2.36 12.73 20.17
C SER A 52 3.69 13.48 20.32
N LEU A 53 4.38 13.74 19.22
CA LEU A 53 5.63 14.49 19.18
C LEU A 53 5.43 16.02 19.21
N LEU A 54 4.21 16.50 19.00
CA LEU A 54 3.88 17.92 19.03
C LEU A 54 3.72 18.45 20.45
N ALA A 55 3.57 17.60 21.45
CA ALA A 55 3.44 17.98 22.86
C ALA A 55 4.61 18.85 23.39
N ARG A 56 5.76 18.80 22.72
CA ARG A 56 6.94 19.62 23.02
C ARG A 56 6.85 21.08 22.56
N PHE A 57 5.92 21.40 21.67
CA PHE A 57 5.75 22.75 21.16
C PHE A 57 4.76 23.55 22.01
N ALA A 58 5.02 24.87 22.11
CA ALA A 58 4.11 25.78 22.79
C ALA A 58 2.82 25.94 21.97
N LYS A 59 1.67 25.96 22.65
CA LYS A 59 0.39 26.26 22.03
C LYS A 59 0.20 27.77 21.80
N PRO A 60 -0.49 28.21 20.75
CA PRO A 60 -1.13 27.37 19.72
C PRO A 60 -0.14 26.77 18.74
N ILE A 61 -0.27 25.47 18.45
CA ILE A 61 0.53 24.78 17.44
C ILE A 61 0.03 25.21 16.05
N LYS A 62 0.96 25.69 15.23
CA LYS A 62 0.70 26.11 13.87
C LYS A 62 1.16 25.04 12.88
N ALA A 63 0.25 24.55 12.04
CA ALA A 63 0.53 23.55 11.01
C ALA A 63 0.35 24.15 9.61
N LEU A 64 1.18 23.71 8.68
CA LEU A 64 0.98 23.85 7.23
C LEU A 64 0.71 22.47 6.65
N SER A 65 -0.26 22.34 5.76
CA SER A 65 -0.50 21.13 4.98
C SER A 65 -0.32 21.44 3.49
N VAL A 66 0.61 20.75 2.85
CA VAL A 66 0.94 20.95 1.43
C VAL A 66 0.30 19.86 0.58
N GLY A 67 -0.52 20.26 -0.42
CA GLY A 67 -1.38 19.37 -1.18
C GLY A 67 -2.51 18.81 -0.31
N CYS A 68 -3.30 19.71 0.27
CA CYS A 68 -4.33 19.33 1.27
C CYS A 68 -5.59 18.71 0.65
N GLY A 69 -5.76 18.79 -0.68
CA GLY A 69 -6.94 18.31 -1.38
C GLY A 69 -8.25 18.78 -0.74
N PHE A 70 -9.13 17.85 -0.44
CA PHE A 70 -10.44 18.10 0.20
C PHE A 70 -10.36 18.39 1.72
N GLY A 71 -9.18 18.57 2.29
CA GLY A 71 -8.99 19.02 3.67
C GLY A 71 -9.28 17.98 4.75
N VAL A 72 -9.10 16.70 4.46
CA VAL A 72 -9.41 15.61 5.41
C VAL A 72 -8.43 15.61 6.59
N VAL A 73 -7.13 15.73 6.32
CA VAL A 73 -6.07 15.73 7.34
C VAL A 73 -6.20 16.94 8.28
N GLU A 74 -6.45 18.12 7.73
CA GLU A 74 -6.58 19.37 8.47
C GLU A 74 -7.77 19.32 9.44
N ARG A 75 -8.93 18.85 8.96
CA ARG A 75 -10.12 18.69 9.79
C ARG A 75 -9.88 17.66 10.90
N ASP A 76 -9.19 16.58 10.62
CA ASP A 76 -8.88 15.56 11.63
C ASP A 76 -7.91 16.09 12.69
N LEU A 77 -6.83 16.76 12.30
CA LEU A 77 -5.90 17.44 13.20
C LEU A 77 -6.62 18.46 14.11
N ARG A 78 -7.57 19.19 13.56
CA ARG A 78 -8.33 20.22 14.29
C ARG A 78 -9.39 19.61 15.20
N ARG A 79 -10.13 18.62 14.74
CA ARG A 79 -11.17 17.91 15.49
C ARG A 79 -10.59 17.23 16.73
N ARG A 80 -9.41 16.63 16.60
CA ARG A 80 -8.69 16.01 17.70
C ARG A 80 -7.87 17.01 18.55
N ASN A 81 -7.91 18.29 18.20
CA ASN A 81 -7.18 19.38 18.86
C ASN A 81 -5.66 19.18 18.90
N PHE A 82 -5.10 18.49 17.92
CA PHE A 82 -3.65 18.31 17.79
C PHE A 82 -2.97 19.58 17.31
N CYS A 83 -3.57 20.31 16.36
CA CYS A 83 -3.14 21.63 15.92
C CYS A 83 -4.28 22.62 16.07
N GLN A 84 -3.99 23.85 16.48
CA GLN A 84 -5.00 24.89 16.72
C GLN A 84 -5.14 25.85 15.54
N LEU A 85 -4.04 26.09 14.81
CA LEU A 85 -4.02 26.95 13.62
C LEU A 85 -3.44 26.13 12.46
N ILE A 86 -4.23 25.95 11.41
CA ILE A 86 -3.85 25.09 10.31
C ILE A 86 -4.06 25.85 9.00
N HIS A 87 -3.05 25.81 8.13
CA HIS A 87 -3.09 26.36 6.79
C HIS A 87 -2.96 25.21 5.77
N GLY A 88 -3.99 24.92 5.04
CA GLY A 88 -4.01 23.95 3.95
C GLY A 88 -3.81 24.64 2.61
N VAL A 89 -2.96 24.09 1.76
CA VAL A 89 -2.65 24.64 0.43
C VAL A 89 -2.80 23.55 -0.61
N ASP A 90 -3.53 23.85 -1.69
CA ASP A 90 -3.69 22.95 -2.84
C ASP A 90 -3.86 23.75 -4.14
N VAL A 91 -3.62 23.11 -5.28
CA VAL A 91 -3.77 23.72 -6.61
C VAL A 91 -5.22 23.64 -7.13
N ALA A 92 -6.00 22.67 -6.65
CA ALA A 92 -7.36 22.39 -7.09
C ALA A 92 -8.38 23.29 -6.36
N GLU A 93 -8.91 24.29 -7.07
CA GLU A 93 -9.84 25.28 -6.49
C GLU A 93 -11.12 24.63 -5.94
N SER A 94 -11.71 23.68 -6.66
CA SER A 94 -12.93 23.00 -6.22
C SER A 94 -12.71 22.14 -4.97
N ALA A 95 -11.52 21.51 -4.84
CA ALA A 95 -11.16 20.76 -3.63
C ALA A 95 -11.03 21.71 -2.44
N ILE A 96 -10.39 22.86 -2.61
CA ILE A 96 -10.27 23.92 -1.60
C ILE A 96 -11.64 24.46 -1.19
N ASP A 97 -12.54 24.72 -2.13
CA ASP A 97 -13.89 25.21 -1.83
C ASP A 97 -14.71 24.16 -1.07
N SER A 98 -14.58 22.89 -1.45
CA SER A 98 -15.18 21.78 -0.70
C SER A 98 -14.61 21.67 0.71
N ALA A 99 -13.29 21.78 0.87
CA ALA A 99 -12.62 21.76 2.17
C ALA A 99 -13.09 22.88 3.10
N ARG A 100 -13.18 24.12 2.57
CA ARG A 100 -13.72 25.30 3.30
C ARG A 100 -15.15 25.07 3.75
N LYS A 101 -16.02 24.64 2.82
CA LYS A 101 -17.43 24.38 3.10
C LYS A 101 -17.60 23.31 4.18
N THR A 102 -16.84 22.21 4.08
CA THR A 102 -16.93 21.11 5.03
C THR A 102 -16.42 21.52 6.41
N ALA A 103 -15.28 22.22 6.50
CA ALA A 103 -14.76 22.72 7.77
C ALA A 103 -15.74 23.69 8.45
N HIS A 104 -16.36 24.58 7.68
CA HIS A 104 -17.40 25.48 8.19
C HIS A 104 -18.64 24.72 8.71
N THR A 105 -19.12 23.74 7.94
CA THR A 105 -20.29 22.92 8.33
C THR A 105 -20.01 22.12 9.62
N GLU A 106 -18.76 21.66 9.82
CA GLU A 106 -18.32 20.95 11.03
C GLU A 106 -18.01 21.89 12.20
N GLY A 107 -18.09 23.21 12.01
CA GLY A 107 -17.77 24.21 13.05
C GLY A 107 -16.29 24.19 13.47
N LEU A 108 -15.38 23.89 12.57
CA LEU A 108 -13.94 23.79 12.84
C LEU A 108 -13.24 25.12 12.56
N ASP A 109 -13.17 25.98 13.58
CA ASP A 109 -12.41 27.23 13.51
C ASP A 109 -10.88 26.97 13.53
N GLY A 110 -10.11 27.96 13.02
CA GLY A 110 -8.64 27.90 13.02
C GLY A 110 -8.04 27.16 11.85
N ILE A 111 -8.85 26.75 10.86
CA ILE A 111 -8.37 26.21 9.59
C ILE A 111 -8.55 27.27 8.50
N THR A 112 -7.50 27.53 7.73
CA THR A 112 -7.55 28.35 6.52
C THR A 112 -7.10 27.50 5.33
N TYR A 113 -7.69 27.75 4.18
CA TYR A 113 -7.34 27.04 2.94
C TYR A 113 -7.01 28.05 1.83
N GLU A 114 -5.94 27.78 1.08
CA GLU A 114 -5.44 28.64 0.01
C GLU A 114 -5.27 27.84 -1.29
N VAL A 115 -5.69 28.43 -2.41
CA VAL A 115 -5.40 27.88 -3.74
C VAL A 115 -4.05 28.41 -4.19
N ALA A 116 -3.04 27.51 -4.28
CA ALA A 116 -1.71 27.89 -4.77
C ALA A 116 -0.98 26.71 -5.43
N ASP A 117 -0.20 27.02 -6.48
CA ASP A 117 0.70 26.05 -7.11
C ASP A 117 1.96 25.89 -6.27
N LEU A 118 2.11 24.75 -5.61
CA LEU A 118 3.27 24.44 -4.76
C LEU A 118 4.60 24.51 -5.52
N ASN A 119 4.61 24.27 -6.84
CA ASN A 119 5.81 24.40 -7.64
C ASN A 119 6.40 25.82 -7.67
N ALA A 120 5.60 26.84 -7.32
CA ALA A 120 6.00 28.24 -7.30
C ALA A 120 5.68 28.94 -5.97
N ALA A 121 4.92 28.31 -5.07
CA ALA A 121 4.49 28.89 -3.81
C ALA A 121 5.68 29.29 -2.92
N ARG A 122 5.47 30.35 -2.13
CA ARG A 122 6.44 30.84 -1.15
C ARG A 122 5.75 31.02 0.19
N PHE A 123 6.33 30.48 1.23
CA PHE A 123 5.79 30.57 2.58
C PHE A 123 6.65 31.51 3.46
N PRO A 124 6.06 32.19 4.46
CA PRO A 124 6.83 33.00 5.39
C PRO A 124 7.82 32.15 6.18
N ALA A 125 9.00 32.67 6.47
CA ALA A 125 10.03 31.94 7.20
C ALA A 125 9.59 31.67 8.65
N GLU A 126 10.04 30.57 9.22
CA GLU A 126 9.94 30.21 10.65
C GLU A 126 8.54 30.42 11.26
N THR A 127 7.51 30.04 10.53
CA THR A 127 6.12 30.31 10.89
C THR A 127 5.42 29.10 11.50
N TYR A 128 5.72 27.89 11.02
CA TYR A 128 5.01 26.68 11.40
C TYR A 128 5.83 25.79 12.32
N ASP A 129 5.16 25.17 13.26
CA ASP A 129 5.73 24.16 14.17
C ASP A 129 5.83 22.81 13.47
N VAL A 130 4.90 22.53 12.57
CA VAL A 130 4.83 21.29 11.80
C VAL A 130 4.33 21.54 10.37
N VAL A 131 4.87 20.80 9.40
CA VAL A 131 4.36 20.72 8.03
C VAL A 131 3.94 19.29 7.76
N TYR A 132 2.78 19.10 7.16
CA TYR A 132 2.24 17.81 6.72
C TYR A 132 2.25 17.72 5.20
N ALA A 133 2.67 16.57 4.68
CA ALA A 133 2.48 16.16 3.30
C ALA A 133 1.89 14.73 3.30
N HIS A 134 0.67 14.59 2.80
CA HIS A 134 -0.04 13.33 2.73
C HIS A 134 -0.46 13.06 1.30
N ALA A 135 0.12 12.04 0.66
CA ALA A 135 -0.16 11.65 -0.72
C ALA A 135 -0.17 12.84 -1.70
N SER A 136 0.84 13.71 -1.62
CA SER A 136 0.87 14.98 -2.36
C SER A 136 2.23 15.29 -3.01
N LEU A 137 3.34 14.92 -2.39
CA LEU A 137 4.66 15.24 -2.92
C LEU A 137 4.94 14.54 -4.26
N HIS A 138 4.36 13.39 -4.49
CA HIS A 138 4.56 12.65 -5.73
C HIS A 138 3.96 13.36 -6.96
N HIS A 139 3.07 14.36 -6.77
CA HIS A 139 2.56 15.22 -7.84
C HIS A 139 3.45 16.46 -8.13
N ILE A 140 4.52 16.65 -7.38
CA ILE A 140 5.33 17.88 -7.45
C ILE A 140 6.48 17.75 -8.45
N PHE A 141 6.52 18.65 -9.44
CA PHE A 141 7.65 18.74 -10.38
C PHE A 141 8.87 19.40 -9.76
N GLN A 142 8.67 20.48 -9.01
CA GLN A 142 9.73 21.28 -8.39
C GLN A 142 9.97 20.82 -6.95
N LEU A 143 10.25 19.54 -6.74
CA LEU A 143 10.43 18.94 -5.41
C LEU A 143 11.48 19.69 -4.58
N GLU A 144 12.61 20.09 -5.19
CA GLU A 144 13.67 20.83 -4.52
C GLU A 144 13.14 22.16 -3.97
N HIS A 145 12.41 22.92 -4.81
CA HIS A 145 11.80 24.19 -4.41
C HIS A 145 10.84 23.99 -3.23
N VAL A 146 9.91 23.05 -3.36
CA VAL A 146 8.91 22.82 -2.30
C VAL A 146 9.56 22.39 -0.99
N LEU A 147 10.52 21.46 -1.03
CA LEU A 147 11.24 21.01 0.15
C LEU A 147 12.09 22.14 0.78
N ASP A 148 12.68 23.02 -0.02
CA ASP A 148 13.39 24.20 0.47
C ASP A 148 12.42 25.21 1.10
N GLN A 149 11.22 25.41 0.54
CA GLN A 149 10.16 26.23 1.15
C GLN A 149 9.67 25.62 2.47
N ILE A 150 9.47 24.30 2.54
CA ILE A 150 9.09 23.59 3.76
C ILE A 150 10.17 23.79 4.85
N LYS A 151 11.44 23.58 4.48
CA LYS A 151 12.57 23.80 5.42
C LYS A 151 12.63 25.24 5.91
N ARG A 152 12.42 26.20 5.02
CA ARG A 152 12.45 27.63 5.35
C ARG A 152 11.30 28.03 6.29
N THR A 153 10.09 27.54 6.04
CA THR A 153 8.88 27.95 6.78
C THR A 153 8.75 27.30 8.15
N LEU A 154 9.40 26.14 8.37
CA LEU A 154 9.46 25.50 9.67
C LEU A 154 10.29 26.35 10.65
N LYS A 155 9.81 26.48 11.89
CA LYS A 155 10.58 27.02 13.01
C LYS A 155 11.80 26.15 13.29
N PRO A 156 12.82 26.66 14.00
CA PRO A 156 13.93 25.82 14.48
C PRO A 156 13.41 24.61 15.26
N GLY A 157 13.87 23.41 14.90
CA GLY A 157 13.42 22.15 15.50
C GLY A 157 12.01 21.70 15.09
N GLY A 158 11.34 22.43 14.18
CA GLY A 158 10.03 22.08 13.64
C GLY A 158 10.04 20.74 12.90
N LEU A 159 8.87 20.12 12.78
CA LEU A 159 8.70 18.80 12.18
C LEU A 159 8.12 18.87 10.77
N PHE A 160 8.61 17.99 9.91
CA PHE A 160 8.01 17.67 8.63
C PHE A 160 7.53 16.22 8.63
N VAL A 161 6.20 16.03 8.54
CA VAL A 161 5.52 14.74 8.60
C VAL A 161 5.08 14.37 7.20
N VAL A 162 5.49 13.20 6.74
CA VAL A 162 5.28 12.72 5.37
C VAL A 162 4.64 11.34 5.40
N TYR A 163 3.54 11.18 4.71
CA TYR A 163 2.89 9.89 4.45
C TYR A 163 2.64 9.79 2.95
N GLU A 164 3.45 8.99 2.23
CA GLU A 164 3.65 9.24 0.82
C GLU A 164 3.88 7.99 -0.02
N TYR A 165 3.44 8.05 -1.29
CA TYR A 165 3.85 7.11 -2.33
C TYR A 165 5.30 7.42 -2.75
N ILE A 166 6.16 6.41 -2.69
CA ILE A 166 7.59 6.48 -3.01
C ILE A 166 8.01 5.43 -4.05
N GLY A 167 7.02 4.84 -4.70
CA GLY A 167 7.21 3.79 -5.70
C GLY A 167 7.73 4.31 -7.05
N PRO A 168 7.67 3.49 -8.10
CA PRO A 168 8.14 3.85 -9.43
C PRO A 168 7.49 5.12 -9.98
N ALA A 169 8.31 5.98 -10.61
CA ALA A 169 7.83 7.20 -11.23
C ALA A 169 6.71 6.90 -12.25
N GLN A 170 5.70 7.80 -12.29
CA GLN A 170 4.50 7.67 -13.13
C GLN A 170 3.84 6.29 -13.02
N MET A 171 3.90 5.67 -11.84
CA MET A 171 3.37 4.33 -11.56
C MET A 171 3.79 3.26 -12.60
N GLN A 172 5.00 3.42 -13.19
CA GLN A 172 5.54 2.46 -14.14
C GLN A 172 6.11 1.23 -13.42
N LEU A 173 5.19 0.46 -12.86
CA LEU A 173 5.46 -0.70 -12.02
C LEU A 173 6.24 -1.77 -12.78
N PRO A 174 7.25 -2.40 -12.18
CA PRO A 174 8.02 -3.46 -12.81
C PRO A 174 7.13 -4.65 -13.22
N ARG A 175 7.46 -5.27 -14.35
CA ARG A 175 6.72 -6.44 -14.84
C ARG A 175 6.65 -7.57 -13.80
N ARG A 176 7.75 -7.80 -13.07
CA ARG A 176 7.80 -8.79 -11.99
C ARG A 176 6.72 -8.57 -10.93
N ASP A 177 6.48 -7.33 -10.54
CA ASP A 177 5.52 -7.00 -9.49
C ASP A 177 4.08 -7.23 -9.99
N LEU A 178 3.82 -6.96 -11.28
CA LEU A 178 2.55 -7.29 -11.93
C LEU A 178 2.34 -8.81 -12.00
N GLU A 179 3.35 -9.58 -12.41
CA GLU A 179 3.30 -11.05 -12.47
C GLU A 179 3.03 -11.66 -11.08
N LEU A 180 3.64 -11.10 -10.02
CA LEU A 180 3.36 -11.51 -8.65
C LEU A 180 1.92 -11.18 -8.25
N ALA A 181 1.46 -9.98 -8.54
CA ALA A 181 0.09 -9.55 -8.24
C ALA A 181 -0.95 -10.43 -8.96
N ASP A 182 -0.67 -10.89 -10.18
CA ASP A 182 -1.54 -11.80 -10.92
C ASP A 182 -1.72 -13.15 -10.21
N ILE A 183 -0.66 -13.66 -9.57
CA ILE A 183 -0.76 -14.91 -8.79
C ILE A 183 -1.71 -14.72 -7.61
N PHE A 184 -1.58 -13.58 -6.90
CA PHE A 184 -2.47 -13.26 -5.78
C PHE A 184 -3.90 -13.02 -6.24
N LEU A 185 -4.07 -12.30 -7.36
CA LEU A 185 -5.39 -12.01 -7.91
C LEU A 185 -6.13 -13.31 -8.28
N LYS A 186 -5.43 -14.30 -8.83
CA LYS A 186 -6.00 -15.62 -9.15
C LYS A 186 -6.46 -16.40 -7.92
N ALA A 187 -5.87 -16.17 -6.75
CA ALA A 187 -6.30 -16.79 -5.50
C ALA A 187 -7.64 -16.19 -4.99
N ILE A 188 -8.02 -15.00 -5.44
CA ILE A 188 -9.28 -14.35 -5.07
C ILE A 188 -10.41 -14.94 -5.92
N PRO A 189 -11.51 -15.45 -5.33
CA PRO A 189 -12.65 -15.95 -6.09
C PRO A 189 -13.24 -14.88 -7.02
N GLU A 190 -13.70 -15.27 -8.19
CA GLU A 190 -14.15 -14.35 -9.26
C GLU A 190 -15.21 -13.36 -8.80
N ARG A 191 -16.14 -13.78 -7.92
CA ARG A 191 -17.19 -12.91 -7.37
C ARG A 191 -16.66 -11.66 -6.66
N TYR A 192 -15.43 -11.70 -6.10
CA TYR A 192 -14.75 -10.56 -5.46
C TYR A 192 -13.87 -9.76 -6.41
N ARG A 193 -13.71 -10.20 -7.65
CA ARG A 193 -12.91 -9.52 -8.68
C ARG A 193 -13.73 -8.64 -9.63
N LYS A 194 -15.00 -8.38 -9.32
CA LYS A 194 -15.84 -7.47 -10.10
C LYS A 194 -15.28 -6.06 -10.06
N LEU A 195 -15.09 -5.47 -11.25
CA LEU A 195 -14.66 -4.08 -11.38
C LEU A 195 -15.77 -3.14 -10.94
N GLN A 196 -15.41 -2.08 -10.21
CA GLN A 196 -16.39 -1.18 -9.61
C GLN A 196 -16.73 0.04 -10.45
N ARG A 197 -15.80 0.47 -11.33
CA ARG A 197 -15.99 1.63 -12.21
C ARG A 197 -16.43 1.29 -13.62
N ARG A 198 -16.45 0.01 -13.98
CA ARG A 198 -16.81 -0.50 -15.30
C ARG A 198 -17.29 -1.94 -15.19
N GLU A 199 -18.03 -2.39 -16.17
CA GLU A 199 -18.41 -3.81 -16.25
C GLU A 199 -17.19 -4.69 -16.46
N GLY A 200 -17.20 -5.88 -15.86
CA GLY A 200 -16.19 -6.90 -16.06
C GLY A 200 -15.57 -7.44 -14.77
N ILE A 201 -14.63 -8.34 -14.97
CA ILE A 201 -13.88 -9.01 -13.91
C ILE A 201 -12.40 -8.64 -14.05
N LYS A 202 -11.75 -8.27 -12.97
CA LYS A 202 -10.31 -8.04 -12.93
C LYS A 202 -9.59 -9.38 -13.09
N LYS A 203 -8.94 -9.58 -14.24
CA LYS A 203 -8.25 -10.83 -14.60
C LYS A 203 -6.75 -10.76 -14.36
N GLU A 204 -6.19 -9.56 -14.40
CA GLU A 204 -4.76 -9.30 -14.28
C GLU A 204 -4.51 -7.95 -13.61
N ALA A 205 -3.36 -7.83 -12.97
CA ALA A 205 -2.83 -6.56 -12.52
C ALA A 205 -2.27 -5.80 -13.72
N PHE A 206 -2.53 -4.52 -13.78
CA PHE A 206 -2.06 -3.69 -14.89
C PHE A 206 -1.48 -2.38 -14.39
N ARG A 207 -0.68 -1.77 -15.21
CA ARG A 207 -0.23 -0.39 -15.06
C ARG A 207 -0.83 0.46 -16.18
N THR A 208 -1.19 1.67 -15.84
CA THR A 208 -1.61 2.65 -16.82
C THR A 208 -0.45 2.97 -17.78
N SER A 209 -0.71 3.04 -19.08
CA SER A 209 0.31 3.46 -20.04
C SER A 209 0.72 4.93 -19.80
N LEU A 210 1.95 5.28 -20.17
CA LEU A 210 2.42 6.67 -20.04
C LEU A 210 1.52 7.67 -20.80
N ASP A 211 1.03 7.29 -21.97
CA ASP A 211 0.14 8.14 -22.76
C ASP A 211 -1.20 8.36 -22.05
N ALA A 212 -1.79 7.32 -21.48
CA ALA A 212 -3.03 7.42 -20.71
C ALA A 212 -2.81 8.25 -19.43
N MET A 213 -1.71 8.01 -18.69
CA MET A 213 -1.33 8.77 -17.51
C MET A 213 -1.18 10.27 -17.85
N ASN A 214 -0.39 10.59 -18.87
CA ASN A 214 -0.17 11.99 -19.29
C ASN A 214 -1.45 12.65 -19.85
N SER A 215 -2.42 11.86 -20.27
CA SER A 215 -3.72 12.38 -20.74
C SER A 215 -4.67 12.70 -19.61
N SER A 216 -4.65 11.92 -18.51
CA SER A 216 -5.47 12.09 -17.33
C SER A 216 -4.79 13.01 -16.30
N ASP A 217 -3.78 12.51 -15.60
CA ASP A 217 -2.97 13.28 -14.67
C ASP A 217 -1.47 13.18 -14.97
N PRO A 218 -0.88 14.12 -15.67
CA PRO A 218 0.55 14.11 -15.99
C PRO A 218 1.46 14.34 -14.76
N SER A 219 0.90 14.71 -13.62
CA SER A 219 1.65 14.88 -12.36
C SER A 219 1.73 13.59 -11.54
N GLU A 220 0.92 12.59 -11.84
CA GLU A 220 0.83 11.35 -11.05
C GLU A 220 2.20 10.66 -10.91
N ALA A 221 2.67 10.58 -9.69
CA ALA A 221 3.93 9.97 -9.30
C ALA A 221 5.17 10.45 -10.09
N ILE A 222 5.14 11.69 -10.60
CA ILE A 222 6.10 12.19 -11.60
C ILE A 222 7.57 12.06 -11.16
N ARG A 223 7.85 12.28 -9.87
CA ARG A 223 9.19 12.18 -9.28
C ARG A 223 9.20 11.40 -7.96
N ALA A 224 8.28 10.45 -7.79
CA ALA A 224 8.08 9.73 -6.54
C ALA A 224 9.36 9.07 -6.01
N THR A 225 10.20 8.50 -6.87
CA THR A 225 11.47 7.85 -6.48
C THR A 225 12.51 8.83 -5.90
N GLU A 226 12.35 10.14 -6.14
CA GLU A 226 13.29 11.16 -5.68
C GLU A 226 12.90 11.75 -4.31
N ILE A 227 11.68 11.49 -3.82
CA ILE A 227 11.15 12.08 -2.58
C ILE A 227 12.05 11.76 -1.39
N VAL A 228 12.35 10.50 -1.14
CA VAL A 228 13.15 10.08 0.02
C VAL A 228 14.58 10.64 -0.04
N PRO A 229 15.34 10.51 -1.14
CA PRO A 229 16.68 11.11 -1.26
C PRO A 229 16.69 12.63 -1.04
N LEU A 230 15.72 13.33 -1.63
CA LEU A 230 15.64 14.79 -1.53
C LEU A 230 15.28 15.27 -0.11
N ILE A 231 14.40 14.55 0.59
CA ILE A 231 14.09 14.80 2.00
C ILE A 231 15.34 14.54 2.87
N ALA A 232 16.00 13.40 2.68
CA ALA A 232 17.19 13.03 3.45
C ALA A 232 18.36 14.01 3.27
N SER A 233 18.46 14.69 2.11
CA SER A 233 19.46 15.73 1.88
C SER A 233 19.17 17.07 2.58
N ARG A 234 17.96 17.28 3.11
CA ARG A 234 17.50 18.57 3.65
C ARG A 234 17.12 18.50 5.12
N PHE A 235 16.67 17.36 5.58
CA PHE A 235 16.12 17.16 6.92
C PHE A 235 16.83 15.99 7.61
N GLU A 236 16.83 16.03 8.94
CA GLU A 236 17.16 14.86 9.74
C GLU A 236 15.92 13.96 9.86
N ILE A 237 15.99 12.74 9.35
CA ILE A 237 14.90 11.77 9.43
C ILE A 237 14.94 11.12 10.82
N ARG A 238 13.96 11.44 11.66
CA ARG A 238 13.81 10.93 13.02
C ARG A 238 13.06 9.62 13.09
N HIS A 239 12.14 9.43 12.15
CA HIS A 239 11.34 8.22 12.03
C HIS A 239 11.16 7.90 10.54
N PHE A 240 11.41 6.66 10.17
CA PHE A 240 11.19 6.16 8.81
C PHE A 240 10.59 4.77 8.88
N ARG A 241 9.48 4.55 8.18
CA ARG A 241 8.85 3.24 8.07
C ARG A 241 8.35 3.00 6.65
N TYR A 242 8.65 1.84 6.13
CA TYR A 242 7.95 1.29 4.97
C TYR A 242 6.59 0.77 5.42
N ILE A 243 5.51 1.27 4.82
CA ILE A 243 4.14 0.97 5.24
C ILE A 243 3.40 0.01 4.31
N GLY A 244 4.09 -0.57 3.33
CA GLY A 244 3.55 -1.58 2.44
C GLY A 244 2.93 -0.99 1.18
N GLY A 245 1.87 -1.66 0.70
CA GLY A 245 1.09 -1.18 -0.44
C GLY A 245 1.70 -1.48 -1.79
N THR A 246 2.50 -2.53 -1.93
CA THR A 246 3.06 -2.95 -3.22
C THR A 246 2.11 -3.92 -3.92
N LEU A 247 1.94 -5.13 -3.40
CA LEU A 247 1.00 -6.07 -3.98
C LEU A 247 -0.45 -5.70 -3.68
N LEU A 248 -0.73 -5.18 -2.48
CA LEU A 248 -2.10 -4.84 -2.09
C LEU A 248 -2.70 -3.77 -3.00
N LEU A 249 -1.90 -2.74 -3.38
CA LEU A 249 -2.31 -1.76 -4.39
C LEU A 249 -2.66 -2.44 -5.72
N LEU A 250 -1.77 -3.30 -6.23
CA LEU A 250 -1.95 -3.94 -7.53
C LEU A 250 -3.14 -4.91 -7.56
N VAL A 251 -3.31 -5.66 -6.47
CA VAL A 251 -4.37 -6.67 -6.35
C VAL A 251 -5.74 -6.04 -6.13
N PHE A 252 -5.85 -5.12 -5.17
CA PHE A 252 -7.15 -4.64 -4.68
C PHE A 252 -7.66 -3.38 -5.35
N ASN A 253 -6.80 -2.60 -6.02
CA ASN A 253 -7.29 -1.42 -6.74
C ASN A 253 -8.38 -1.79 -7.75
N GLU A 254 -9.43 -0.97 -7.88
CA GLU A 254 -10.66 -1.16 -8.66
C GLU A 254 -11.62 -2.25 -8.17
N ILE A 255 -11.25 -3.09 -7.19
CA ILE A 255 -12.11 -4.16 -6.67
C ILE A 255 -12.32 -4.09 -5.14
N ALA A 256 -11.72 -3.11 -4.49
CA ALA A 256 -11.68 -3.01 -3.02
C ALA A 256 -13.07 -3.04 -2.35
N GLY A 257 -14.08 -2.38 -2.93
CA GLY A 257 -15.44 -2.35 -2.38
C GLY A 257 -16.20 -3.69 -2.44
N ASN A 258 -15.62 -4.73 -3.07
CA ASN A 258 -16.19 -6.08 -3.01
C ASN A 258 -15.88 -6.80 -1.70
N PHE A 259 -15.01 -6.22 -0.84
CA PHE A 259 -14.57 -6.84 0.41
C PHE A 259 -15.25 -6.14 1.59
N ASN A 260 -15.87 -6.93 2.46
CA ASN A 260 -16.65 -6.45 3.58
C ASN A 260 -16.15 -7.08 4.88
N GLU A 261 -16.12 -6.29 5.97
CA GLU A 261 -15.71 -6.74 7.31
C GLU A 261 -16.54 -7.90 7.87
N ASN A 262 -17.78 -8.06 7.41
CA ASN A 262 -18.67 -9.12 7.85
C ASN A 262 -18.62 -10.38 6.96
N ASP A 263 -17.81 -10.37 5.91
CA ASP A 263 -17.67 -11.53 5.00
C ASP A 263 -16.56 -12.47 5.49
N HIS A 264 -16.93 -13.32 6.46
CA HIS A 264 -16.01 -14.27 7.10
C HIS A 264 -15.43 -15.31 6.13
N GLU A 265 -15.96 -15.45 4.93
CA GLU A 265 -15.43 -16.37 3.93
C GLU A 265 -14.16 -15.83 3.28
N ILE A 266 -14.10 -14.53 2.97
CA ILE A 266 -12.97 -13.92 2.28
C ILE A 266 -11.90 -13.35 3.20
N LEU A 267 -12.26 -12.95 4.42
CA LEU A 267 -11.32 -12.29 5.34
C LEU A 267 -10.05 -13.12 5.63
N PRO A 268 -10.09 -14.43 5.83
CA PRO A 268 -8.86 -15.22 6.02
C PRO A 268 -7.89 -15.14 4.83
N LEU A 269 -8.42 -15.04 3.60
CA LEU A 269 -7.61 -14.86 2.40
C LEU A 269 -7.02 -13.45 2.34
N VAL A 270 -7.80 -12.42 2.69
CA VAL A 270 -7.33 -11.04 2.78
C VAL A 270 -6.17 -10.93 3.79
N ASP A 271 -6.32 -11.51 4.98
CA ASP A 271 -5.27 -11.52 6.01
C ASP A 271 -4.01 -12.24 5.54
N ALA A 272 -4.16 -13.34 4.81
CA ALA A 272 -3.05 -14.05 4.21
C ALA A 272 -2.32 -13.19 3.16
N LEU A 273 -3.06 -12.47 2.31
CA LEU A 273 -2.48 -11.56 1.31
C LEU A 273 -1.74 -10.39 1.95
N ILE A 274 -2.30 -9.78 3.00
CA ILE A 274 -1.65 -8.73 3.79
C ILE A 274 -0.35 -9.26 4.42
N THR A 275 -0.39 -10.45 5.01
CA THR A 275 0.78 -11.10 5.63
C THR A 275 1.88 -11.36 4.61
N LEU A 276 1.51 -11.81 3.41
CA LEU A 276 2.46 -12.09 2.34
C LEU A 276 3.05 -10.82 1.73
N ASP A 277 2.27 -9.75 1.53
CA ASP A 277 2.80 -8.44 1.11
C ASP A 277 3.86 -7.95 2.11
N ASN A 278 3.53 -7.98 3.40
CA ASN A 278 4.49 -7.63 4.46
C ASN A 278 5.76 -8.47 4.39
N PHE A 279 5.61 -9.78 4.28
CA PHE A 279 6.74 -10.70 4.20
C PHE A 279 7.65 -10.40 3.02
N LEU A 280 7.10 -10.19 1.84
CA LEU A 280 7.87 -9.91 0.63
C LEU A 280 8.63 -8.59 0.73
N ILE A 281 8.03 -7.59 1.38
CA ILE A 281 8.66 -6.30 1.63
C ILE A 281 9.77 -6.43 2.70
N ASP A 282 9.49 -7.08 3.82
CA ASP A 282 10.42 -7.20 4.95
C ASP A 282 11.66 -8.05 4.61
N ASN A 283 11.54 -8.93 3.62
CA ASN A 283 12.66 -9.73 3.10
C ASN A 283 13.28 -9.14 1.81
N ALA A 284 12.96 -7.89 1.47
CA ALA A 284 13.47 -7.20 0.29
C ALA A 284 13.25 -7.97 -1.04
N VAL A 285 12.23 -8.81 -1.11
CA VAL A 285 11.76 -9.44 -2.35
C VAL A 285 11.03 -8.42 -3.20
N LEU A 286 10.22 -7.57 -2.55
CA LEU A 286 9.55 -6.42 -3.15
C LEU A 286 9.94 -5.12 -2.41
N PRO A 287 9.98 -3.97 -3.08
CA PRO A 287 10.06 -2.69 -2.41
C PRO A 287 8.73 -2.34 -1.72
N SER A 288 8.74 -1.46 -0.74
CA SER A 288 7.51 -0.79 -0.29
C SER A 288 7.24 0.41 -1.19
N TYR A 289 6.01 0.54 -1.67
CA TYR A 289 5.63 1.71 -2.48
C TYR A 289 5.13 2.88 -1.66
N HIS A 290 4.97 2.71 -0.35
CA HIS A 290 4.58 3.80 0.54
C HIS A 290 5.51 3.87 1.74
N ALA A 291 5.72 5.08 2.24
CA ALA A 291 6.51 5.34 3.43
C ALA A 291 5.84 6.37 4.33
N TYR A 292 6.10 6.22 5.63
CA TYR A 292 5.80 7.21 6.65
C TYR A 292 7.10 7.74 7.23
N MET A 293 7.24 9.06 7.29
CA MET A 293 8.44 9.71 7.79
C MET A 293 8.08 10.85 8.73
N ILE A 294 8.88 11.02 9.79
CA ILE A 294 8.93 12.23 10.61
C ILE A 294 10.34 12.79 10.51
N CYS A 295 10.44 13.98 9.98
CA CYS A 295 11.70 14.66 9.72
C CYS A 295 11.80 15.91 10.59
N GLN A 296 12.99 16.29 10.99
CA GLN A 296 13.24 17.49 11.77
C GLN A 296 14.08 18.50 10.98
N LYS A 297 13.69 19.78 11.04
CA LYS A 297 14.50 20.85 10.49
C LYS A 297 15.85 20.89 11.21
N THR A 298 16.92 20.84 10.45
CA THR A 298 18.31 20.99 10.91
C THR A 298 19.13 21.74 9.84
N ASP A 299 20.16 22.44 10.26
CA ASP A 299 21.08 23.13 9.33
C ASP A 299 22.08 22.16 8.72
N ASN A 300 22.40 21.08 9.42
CA ASN A 300 23.37 20.07 9.00
C ASN A 300 22.71 18.68 9.02
N PRO A 301 21.93 18.29 7.98
CA PRO A 301 21.38 16.96 7.90
C PRO A 301 22.52 15.93 7.73
N MET A 302 22.44 14.82 8.45
CA MET A 302 23.37 13.72 8.25
C MET A 302 23.15 13.10 6.86
N PRO A 303 24.21 12.69 6.17
CA PRO A 303 24.08 11.97 4.90
C PRO A 303 23.14 10.75 5.06
N MET A 304 22.34 10.46 4.02
CA MET A 304 21.37 9.37 4.03
C MET A 304 22.01 8.02 4.41
N GLN A 305 23.26 7.78 4.00
CA GLN A 305 24.01 6.55 4.32
C GLN A 305 24.31 6.39 5.82
N THR A 306 24.37 7.50 6.58
CA THR A 306 24.60 7.50 8.02
C THR A 306 23.32 7.64 8.83
N GLN A 307 22.22 8.01 8.19
CA GLN A 307 20.89 7.98 8.79
C GLN A 307 20.45 6.51 8.90
N ASN A 308 20.14 6.07 10.09
CA ASN A 308 19.66 4.71 10.33
C ASN A 308 18.21 4.58 9.87
N LEU A 309 18.00 4.50 8.54
CA LEU A 309 16.67 4.41 7.91
C LEU A 309 16.05 3.02 8.01
N LEU A 310 16.77 2.06 8.59
CA LEU A 310 16.23 0.73 8.85
C LEU A 310 15.17 0.79 9.96
N PRO A 311 14.06 0.08 9.82
CA PRO A 311 13.02 0.00 10.83
C PRO A 311 13.61 -0.52 12.14
N SER A 312 13.61 0.30 13.19
CA SER A 312 14.27 -0.04 14.47
C SER A 312 13.52 -1.06 15.32
N THR A 313 12.39 -1.61 14.88
CA THR A 313 11.61 -2.57 15.70
C THR A 313 10.69 -3.53 14.93
N VAL A 314 10.66 -3.54 13.61
CA VAL A 314 10.17 -4.72 12.92
C VAL A 314 11.36 -5.70 12.88
N PRO A 315 11.23 -6.95 13.32
CA PRO A 315 12.30 -7.91 13.16
C PRO A 315 12.67 -7.98 11.68
N VAL A 316 13.78 -7.35 11.32
CA VAL A 316 14.34 -7.48 9.98
C VAL A 316 14.81 -8.93 9.92
N PHE A 317 14.04 -9.74 9.25
CA PHE A 317 14.47 -11.06 8.90
C PHE A 317 15.65 -10.91 7.94
N ARG A 318 16.87 -10.91 8.50
CA ARG A 318 18.08 -10.94 7.70
C ARG A 318 18.16 -12.33 7.06
N PRO A 319 18.43 -12.47 5.76
CA PRO A 319 18.61 -13.77 5.12
C PRO A 319 19.72 -14.63 5.75
N HIS A 320 20.53 -14.05 6.65
CA HIS A 320 21.59 -14.69 7.43
C HIS A 320 21.30 -14.79 8.93
N ALA A 321 20.09 -14.43 9.39
CA ALA A 321 19.69 -14.85 10.73
C ALA A 321 19.63 -16.38 10.72
N SER A 322 20.38 -16.98 11.63
CA SER A 322 20.55 -18.43 11.77
C SER A 322 19.25 -19.17 11.50
N SER A 323 19.34 -20.37 10.95
CA SER A 323 18.24 -21.30 10.66
C SER A 323 17.15 -21.39 11.75
N ASP A 324 17.46 -21.00 12.97
CA ASP A 324 16.58 -21.06 14.15
C ASP A 324 15.45 -20.01 14.16
N ALA A 325 15.58 -18.86 13.49
CA ALA A 325 14.51 -17.85 13.43
C ALA A 325 13.42 -18.23 12.41
N LEU A 326 13.79 -18.89 11.31
CA LEU A 326 12.84 -19.49 10.35
C LEU A 326 11.96 -20.57 11.03
N HIS A 327 12.50 -21.22 12.07
CA HIS A 327 11.84 -22.32 12.75
C HIS A 327 10.72 -21.91 13.72
N ARG A 328 10.61 -20.63 14.06
CA ARG A 328 9.55 -20.09 14.93
C ARG A 328 8.40 -19.43 14.16
N SER A 329 8.56 -19.22 12.86
CA SER A 329 7.49 -18.66 12.03
C SER A 329 6.51 -19.76 11.64
N LYS A 330 5.21 -19.49 11.78
CA LYS A 330 4.18 -20.41 11.31
C LYS A 330 4.31 -20.55 9.78
N PRO A 331 4.30 -21.78 9.22
CA PRO A 331 4.26 -21.96 7.77
C PRO A 331 3.06 -21.26 7.15
N LEU A 332 3.29 -20.51 6.08
CA LEU A 332 2.27 -19.82 5.31
C LEU A 332 2.35 -20.23 3.85
N GLY A 333 1.22 -20.26 3.19
CA GLY A 333 1.16 -20.53 1.76
C GLY A 333 -0.18 -20.20 1.14
N LEU A 334 -0.17 -20.01 -0.16
CA LEU A 334 -1.34 -19.87 -1.00
C LEU A 334 -1.30 -20.90 -2.10
N ILE A 335 -2.45 -21.36 -2.54
CA ILE A 335 -2.63 -22.20 -3.70
C ILE A 335 -3.85 -21.75 -4.49
N ALA A 336 -3.73 -21.67 -5.80
CA ALA A 336 -4.80 -21.28 -6.71
C ALA A 336 -4.83 -22.19 -7.95
N ALA A 337 -5.98 -22.27 -8.58
CA ALA A 337 -6.17 -22.98 -9.83
C ALA A 337 -6.83 -22.05 -10.86
N GLU A 338 -6.33 -22.03 -12.10
CA GLU A 338 -6.85 -21.19 -13.18
C GLU A 338 -6.83 -21.93 -14.51
N PRO A 339 -7.95 -22.04 -15.26
CA PRO A 339 -9.27 -21.52 -14.90
C PRO A 339 -9.94 -22.31 -13.78
N ASN A 340 -10.66 -21.59 -12.89
CA ASN A 340 -11.55 -22.17 -11.90
C ASN A 340 -12.77 -21.25 -11.73
N PRO A 341 -13.96 -21.59 -12.30
CA PRO A 341 -14.31 -22.90 -12.87
C PRO A 341 -13.66 -23.19 -14.23
N PHE A 342 -13.35 -24.47 -14.46
CA PHE A 342 -12.78 -24.95 -15.72
C PHE A 342 -13.85 -25.41 -16.70
N ARG A 343 -13.53 -25.41 -18.01
CA ARG A 343 -14.37 -26.00 -19.05
C ARG A 343 -14.09 -27.50 -19.14
N ALA A 344 -15.14 -28.31 -19.05
CA ALA A 344 -15.05 -29.75 -19.17
C ALA A 344 -15.40 -30.21 -20.60
N ASP A 345 -14.83 -31.33 -20.98
CA ASP A 345 -15.20 -32.09 -22.17
C ASP A 345 -16.50 -32.90 -21.96
N SER A 346 -16.86 -33.72 -22.96
CA SER A 346 -18.06 -34.60 -22.92
C SER A 346 -18.00 -35.68 -21.84
N GLN A 347 -16.83 -35.93 -21.23
CA GLN A 347 -16.61 -36.90 -20.14
C GLN A 347 -16.51 -36.21 -18.78
N GLY A 348 -16.72 -34.90 -18.71
CA GLY A 348 -16.63 -34.09 -17.50
C GLY A 348 -15.17 -33.85 -17.07
N GLN A 349 -14.19 -33.98 -17.97
CA GLN A 349 -12.80 -33.77 -17.73
C GLN A 349 -12.31 -32.46 -18.35
N GLY A 350 -11.28 -31.85 -17.74
CA GLY A 350 -10.68 -30.64 -18.27
C GLY A 350 -9.30 -30.41 -17.66
N ARG A 351 -8.75 -29.22 -17.87
CA ARG A 351 -7.44 -28.84 -17.37
C ARG A 351 -7.46 -27.50 -16.66
N THR A 352 -6.52 -27.31 -15.75
CA THR A 352 -6.26 -26.05 -15.07
C THR A 352 -4.75 -25.90 -14.80
N SER A 353 -4.29 -24.71 -14.52
CA SER A 353 -2.94 -24.46 -14.02
C SER A 353 -3.02 -24.23 -12.51
N VAL A 354 -2.27 -24.96 -11.74
CA VAL A 354 -2.17 -24.80 -10.29
C VAL A 354 -0.95 -23.98 -9.97
N SER A 355 -1.14 -22.85 -9.31
CA SER A 355 -0.08 -21.97 -8.85
C SER A 355 -0.04 -21.96 -7.32
N TRP A 356 1.17 -21.95 -6.73
CA TRP A 356 1.32 -21.88 -5.28
C TRP A 356 2.51 -21.06 -4.88
N MET A 357 2.42 -20.51 -3.67
CA MET A 357 3.49 -19.80 -3.02
C MET A 357 3.59 -20.27 -1.56
N THR A 358 4.81 -20.39 -1.04
CA THR A 358 5.04 -20.81 0.33
C THR A 358 6.17 -20.04 1.00
N TYR A 359 6.00 -19.86 2.32
CA TYR A 359 6.97 -19.21 3.19
C TYR A 359 7.12 -19.98 4.50
N ALA A 360 8.30 -19.85 5.14
CA ALA A 360 8.70 -20.57 6.36
C ALA A 360 8.58 -22.09 6.24
N THR A 361 8.81 -22.60 5.01
CA THR A 361 8.89 -24.03 4.69
C THR A 361 10.20 -24.31 3.99
N ASN A 362 10.76 -25.51 4.14
CA ASN A 362 11.92 -25.94 3.36
C ASN A 362 11.52 -26.78 2.15
N THR A 363 10.44 -27.53 2.29
CA THR A 363 9.90 -28.39 1.25
C THR A 363 8.39 -28.45 1.38
N VAL A 364 7.71 -28.35 0.26
CA VAL A 364 6.25 -28.53 0.18
C VAL A 364 5.89 -29.52 -0.90
N GLU A 365 4.77 -30.18 -0.69
CA GLU A 365 4.17 -31.08 -1.67
C GLU A 365 2.71 -30.69 -1.89
N ILE A 366 2.22 -30.93 -3.11
CA ILE A 366 0.81 -30.79 -3.45
C ILE A 366 0.26 -32.17 -3.71
N HIS A 367 -0.78 -32.51 -2.96
CA HIS A 367 -1.45 -33.79 -3.03
C HIS A 367 -2.90 -33.63 -3.51
N LEU A 368 -3.44 -34.64 -4.18
CA LEU A 368 -4.77 -34.64 -4.77
C LEU A 368 -5.78 -35.28 -3.83
N ASP A 369 -6.91 -34.63 -3.66
CA ASP A 369 -8.13 -35.10 -3.00
C ASP A 369 -8.01 -35.49 -1.51
N ALA A 370 -6.79 -35.58 -1.00
CA ALA A 370 -6.50 -35.80 0.42
C ALA A 370 -5.11 -35.26 0.76
N PRO A 371 -4.83 -34.94 2.06
CA PRO A 371 -3.48 -34.53 2.49
C PRO A 371 -2.37 -35.52 2.12
N ASP A 372 -2.67 -36.80 2.10
CA ASP A 372 -1.80 -37.95 1.77
C ASP A 372 -2.16 -38.60 0.41
N GLY A 373 -2.94 -37.92 -0.41
CA GLY A 373 -3.35 -38.40 -1.73
C GLY A 373 -2.18 -38.46 -2.73
N LEU A 374 -2.52 -38.61 -4.01
CA LEU A 374 -1.48 -38.70 -5.06
C LEU A 374 -0.66 -37.41 -5.15
N LEU A 375 0.66 -37.54 -5.21
CA LEU A 375 1.57 -36.41 -5.37
C LEU A 375 1.40 -35.76 -6.76
N PHE A 376 1.02 -34.50 -6.77
CA PHE A 376 0.94 -33.69 -7.99
C PHE A 376 2.23 -32.92 -8.25
N ALA A 377 2.78 -32.26 -7.22
CA ALA A 377 3.99 -31.47 -7.34
C ALA A 377 4.79 -31.44 -6.03
N ARG A 378 6.10 -31.16 -6.14
CA ARG A 378 7.00 -30.90 -5.01
C ARG A 378 7.89 -29.72 -5.34
N SER A 379 8.10 -28.83 -4.36
CA SER A 379 8.99 -27.68 -4.52
C SER A 379 9.66 -27.27 -3.20
N GLY A 380 10.65 -26.38 -3.29
CA GLY A 380 11.14 -25.59 -2.18
C GLY A 380 10.24 -24.42 -1.82
N PRO A 381 10.70 -23.49 -0.96
CA PRO A 381 10.03 -22.23 -0.72
C PRO A 381 10.06 -21.35 -1.98
N GLY A 382 9.01 -20.53 -2.20
CA GLY A 382 8.93 -19.65 -3.34
C GLY A 382 7.59 -19.76 -4.08
N ILE A 383 7.60 -19.28 -5.32
CA ILE A 383 6.42 -19.20 -6.19
C ILE A 383 6.61 -20.18 -7.35
N PHE A 384 5.61 -21.02 -7.59
CA PHE A 384 5.65 -22.07 -8.61
C PHE A 384 4.29 -22.21 -9.27
N SER A 385 4.27 -22.75 -10.48
CA SER A 385 3.07 -23.11 -11.22
C SER A 385 3.28 -24.39 -11.98
N LYS A 386 2.22 -25.18 -12.12
CA LYS A 386 2.23 -26.42 -12.91
C LYS A 386 0.87 -26.65 -13.53
N GLU A 387 0.85 -26.92 -14.85
CA GLU A 387 -0.36 -27.31 -15.52
C GLU A 387 -0.75 -28.76 -15.17
N THR A 388 -2.05 -28.99 -15.05
CA THR A 388 -2.63 -30.33 -14.97
C THR A 388 -2.78 -30.92 -16.36
N GLY A 389 -2.92 -32.24 -16.49
CA GLY A 389 -3.45 -32.82 -17.71
C GLY A 389 -4.96 -32.58 -17.85
N GLU A 390 -5.55 -33.10 -18.92
CA GLU A 390 -7.01 -33.09 -19.18
C GLU A 390 -7.74 -34.17 -18.34
N TRP A 391 -7.43 -34.25 -17.05
CA TRP A 391 -7.98 -35.27 -16.14
C TRP A 391 -8.73 -34.65 -14.95
N ILE A 392 -8.72 -33.33 -14.83
CA ILE A 392 -9.42 -32.60 -13.76
C ILE A 392 -10.92 -32.80 -13.88
N ARG A 393 -11.58 -33.03 -12.76
CA ARG A 393 -13.04 -33.17 -12.63
C ARG A 393 -13.60 -32.19 -11.63
N ASP A 394 -14.90 -31.97 -11.66
CA ASP A 394 -15.57 -31.17 -10.63
C ASP A 394 -15.30 -31.73 -9.24
N GLY A 395 -14.84 -30.88 -8.34
CA GLY A 395 -14.50 -31.27 -6.97
C GLY A 395 -13.06 -31.75 -6.77
N THR A 396 -12.23 -31.91 -7.82
CA THR A 396 -10.80 -32.22 -7.62
C THR A 396 -10.17 -31.18 -6.70
N THR A 397 -9.49 -31.63 -5.65
CA THR A 397 -8.96 -30.77 -4.60
C THR A 397 -7.44 -30.93 -4.47
N PHE A 398 -6.73 -29.83 -4.40
CA PHE A 398 -5.29 -29.78 -4.21
C PHE A 398 -4.97 -29.33 -2.79
N TYR A 399 -4.19 -30.14 -2.09
CA TYR A 399 -3.73 -29.90 -0.71
C TYR A 399 -2.25 -29.51 -0.73
N LEU A 400 -1.93 -28.29 -0.35
CA LEU A 400 -0.56 -27.81 -0.20
C LEU A 400 -0.05 -28.21 1.19
N GLN A 401 0.87 -29.16 1.23
CA GLN A 401 1.42 -29.79 2.44
C GLN A 401 2.80 -29.24 2.80
N ASN A 402 3.03 -28.90 4.05
CA ASN A 402 4.38 -28.66 4.57
C ASN A 402 5.00 -30.01 4.94
N VAL A 403 5.99 -30.42 4.17
CA VAL A 403 6.77 -31.65 4.43
C VAL A 403 8.20 -31.34 4.87
N SER A 404 8.46 -30.11 5.29
CA SER A 404 9.77 -29.69 5.79
C SER A 404 10.21 -30.58 6.93
N ARG A 405 11.46 -31.05 6.87
CA ARG A 405 12.07 -31.93 7.90
C ARG A 405 11.35 -33.27 8.11
N GLY A 406 10.64 -33.75 7.09
CA GLY A 406 9.95 -35.04 7.18
C GLY A 406 8.62 -35.00 7.95
N LEU A 407 7.98 -33.82 8.01
CA LEU A 407 6.61 -33.73 8.55
C LEU A 407 5.69 -34.66 7.77
N ALA A 408 4.77 -35.31 8.50
CA ALA A 408 3.81 -36.22 7.92
C ALA A 408 2.73 -35.49 7.09
N LEU A 409 2.18 -36.19 6.11
CA LEU A 409 1.09 -35.70 5.26
C LEU A 409 -0.23 -35.80 6.05
N THR A 410 -0.59 -34.74 6.75
CA THR A 410 -1.78 -34.68 7.62
C THR A 410 -2.53 -33.37 7.41
N ALA A 411 -3.77 -33.31 7.87
CA ALA A 411 -4.56 -32.07 7.86
C ALA A 411 -3.89 -30.96 8.67
N GLU A 412 -3.15 -31.29 9.74
CA GLU A 412 -2.44 -30.31 10.59
C GLU A 412 -1.27 -29.64 9.84
N ASN A 413 -0.66 -30.34 8.90
CA ASN A 413 0.46 -29.87 8.09
C ASN A 413 -0.01 -29.31 6.73
N THR A 414 -1.33 -29.24 6.50
CA THR A 414 -1.90 -28.57 5.33
C THR A 414 -1.80 -27.04 5.50
N ILE A 415 -1.13 -26.39 4.55
CA ILE A 415 -0.94 -24.95 4.56
C ILE A 415 -2.10 -24.22 3.85
N ALA A 416 -2.54 -24.77 2.71
CA ALA A 416 -3.63 -24.22 1.91
C ALA A 416 -4.30 -25.32 1.05
N ILE A 417 -5.53 -25.04 0.62
CA ILE A 417 -6.34 -25.97 -0.19
C ILE A 417 -7.01 -25.18 -1.30
N VAL A 418 -7.09 -25.75 -2.51
CA VAL A 418 -7.93 -25.27 -3.59
C VAL A 418 -8.73 -26.41 -4.20
N THR A 419 -10.05 -26.20 -4.35
CA THR A 419 -10.95 -27.14 -5.03
C THR A 419 -11.36 -26.55 -6.38
N VAL A 420 -11.16 -27.28 -7.45
CA VAL A 420 -11.59 -26.85 -8.79
C VAL A 420 -13.05 -27.23 -9.04
N ARG A 421 -13.73 -26.37 -9.76
CA ARG A 421 -15.15 -26.52 -10.13
C ARG A 421 -15.31 -26.53 -11.62
N GLN A 422 -16.28 -27.31 -12.10
CA GLN A 422 -16.68 -27.31 -13.50
C GLN A 422 -17.60 -26.12 -13.78
N GLN A 423 -17.41 -25.48 -14.92
CA GLN A 423 -18.32 -24.45 -15.42
C GLN A 423 -19.67 -25.12 -15.75
N ARG A 424 -20.74 -24.63 -15.15
CA ARG A 424 -22.11 -25.10 -15.40
C ARG A 424 -22.66 -24.50 -16.68
#